data_33b24f4b36d06ee5ff8507b511716382
#
_entry.id   33b24f4b36d06ee5ff8507b511716382
#
_cell.length_a   1.000
_cell.length_b   1.000
_cell.length_c   1.000
_cell.angle_alpha   90.00
_cell.angle_beta   90.00
_cell.angle_gamma   90.00
#
_symmetry.space_group_name_H-M   'P 1'
#
loop_
_entity.id
_entity.type
_entity.pdbx_description
1 polymer ?
#
loop_
_entity_poly.entity_id
_entity_poly.type
_entity_poly.pdbx_seq_one_letter_code
_entity_poly.pdbx_strand_id
1 'polypeptide(L)'
;LVNSTIGLLGLFDPATPMGIPQHQEDFGQTLGKWGVGTGPYVVLPLLGPSNVRDAVGVGVDVVAMNWIREEIVPLSTEWRIVWSILYAIDTRLHVKFLYYQTGSPWEYELVRTLYTTKRELDIEK
;
A
#
# COMPACT_ATOMS: atom_id res chain seq x y z
N LEU A 1 8.53 -6.78 12.01
CA LEU A 1 9.75 -7.26 12.68
C LEU A 1 9.76 -8.80 12.82
N VAL A 2 8.72 -9.43 13.41
CA VAL A 2 8.69 -10.90 13.62
C VAL A 2 8.82 -11.65 12.29
N ASN A 3 8.02 -11.30 11.28
CA ASN A 3 8.07 -11.94 9.98
C ASN A 3 9.37 -11.66 9.22
N SER A 4 10.01 -10.51 9.48
CA SER A 4 11.29 -10.16 8.84
C SER A 4 12.48 -10.85 9.47
N THR A 5 12.41 -11.23 10.75
CA THR A 5 13.49 -11.89 11.49
C THR A 5 13.31 -13.40 11.55
N ILE A 6 12.27 -13.88 12.20
CA ILE A 6 11.98 -15.31 12.38
C ILE A 6 11.39 -15.91 11.12
N GLY A 7 10.60 -15.13 10.36
CA GLY A 7 9.97 -15.53 9.11
C GLY A 7 10.87 -15.48 7.87
N LEU A 8 12.21 -15.42 8.03
CA LEU A 8 13.18 -15.37 6.93
C LEU A 8 12.81 -14.30 5.88
N LEU A 9 12.87 -13.03 6.28
CA LEU A 9 12.54 -11.87 5.44
C LEU A 9 11.09 -11.86 4.91
N GLY A 10 10.16 -12.50 5.64
CA GLY A 10 8.75 -12.52 5.28
C GLY A 10 8.30 -13.69 4.38
N LEU A 11 9.18 -14.66 4.14
CA LEU A 11 8.83 -15.91 3.43
C LEU A 11 7.82 -16.76 4.24
N PHE A 12 7.88 -16.67 5.56
CA PHE A 12 6.95 -17.31 6.47
C PHE A 12 6.26 -16.25 7.32
N ASP A 13 5.05 -16.54 7.77
CA ASP A 13 4.25 -15.67 8.64
C ASP A 13 4.07 -16.31 10.03
N PRO A 14 5.09 -16.32 10.87
CA PRO A 14 4.97 -16.79 12.24
C PRO A 14 4.19 -15.83 13.16
N ALA A 15 3.99 -14.58 12.76
CA ALA A 15 3.28 -13.59 13.56
C ALA A 15 1.78 -13.90 13.67
N THR A 16 1.16 -14.36 12.59
CA THR A 16 -0.28 -14.71 12.58
C THR A 16 -0.62 -15.80 13.60
N PRO A 17 0.05 -16.97 13.66
CA PRO A 17 -0.23 -17.97 14.69
C PRO A 17 0.13 -17.52 16.10
N MET A 18 1.00 -16.50 16.27
CA MET A 18 1.29 -15.91 17.57
C MET A 18 0.24 -14.88 18.02
N GLY A 19 -0.83 -14.69 17.24
CA GLY A 19 -1.91 -13.75 17.56
C GLY A 19 -1.52 -12.28 17.38
N ILE A 20 -0.44 -11.99 16.66
CA ILE A 20 -0.03 -10.62 16.34
C ILE A 20 -0.76 -10.20 15.06
N PRO A 21 -1.72 -9.28 15.13
CA PRO A 21 -2.45 -8.84 13.95
C PRO A 21 -1.51 -8.17 12.95
N GLN A 22 -1.72 -8.47 11.67
CA GLN A 22 -0.98 -7.83 10.59
C GLN A 22 -1.54 -6.42 10.37
N HIS A 23 -0.78 -5.40 10.76
CA HIS A 23 -1.09 -4.02 10.45
C HIS A 23 -0.33 -3.63 9.17
N GLN A 24 -1.08 -3.19 8.18
CA GLN A 24 -0.48 -2.60 6.97
C GLN A 24 -0.30 -1.11 7.24
N GLU A 25 0.88 -0.75 7.69
CA GLU A 25 1.26 0.64 7.89
C GLU A 25 1.99 1.16 6.65
N ASP A 26 1.70 2.38 6.25
CA ASP A 26 2.35 3.05 5.14
C ASP A 26 2.73 4.50 5.50
N PHE A 27 3.59 5.11 4.70
CA PHE A 27 4.05 6.48 4.94
C PHE A 27 2.90 7.51 4.85
N GLY A 28 1.84 7.23 4.08
CA GLY A 28 0.64 8.07 4.04
C GLY A 28 -0.07 8.16 5.39
N GLN A 29 -0.13 7.05 6.16
CA GLN A 29 -0.65 7.06 7.54
C GLN A 29 0.26 7.84 8.47
N THR A 30 1.57 7.70 8.33
CA THR A 30 2.56 8.49 9.10
C THR A 30 2.35 9.99 8.88
N LEU A 31 2.19 10.42 7.63
CA LEU A 31 1.87 11.81 7.30
C LEU A 31 0.54 12.25 7.93
N GLY A 32 -0.47 11.38 7.93
CA GLY A 32 -1.74 11.65 8.59
C GLY A 32 -1.59 11.87 10.10
N LYS A 33 -0.81 11.03 10.78
CA LYS A 33 -0.50 11.19 12.22
C LYS A 33 0.27 12.49 12.50
N TRP A 34 1.05 12.97 11.55
CA TRP A 34 1.73 14.29 11.64
C TRP A 34 0.79 15.46 11.35
N GLY A 35 -0.48 15.22 11.07
CA GLY A 35 -1.48 16.25 10.83
C GLY A 35 -1.57 16.72 9.37
N VAL A 36 -0.95 16.01 8.44
CA VAL A 36 -1.11 16.31 7.01
C VAL A 36 -2.49 15.86 6.56
N GLY A 37 -3.29 16.79 6.06
CA GLY A 37 -4.62 16.51 5.53
C GLY A 37 -4.59 15.52 4.35
N THR A 38 -5.69 14.82 4.13
CA THR A 38 -5.84 13.82 3.05
C THR A 38 -5.60 14.41 1.65
N GLY A 39 -5.95 15.70 1.47
CA GLY A 39 -5.91 16.37 0.18
C GLY A 39 -6.99 15.87 -0.79
N PRO A 40 -6.93 16.29 -2.06
CA PRO A 40 -7.85 15.85 -3.10
C PRO A 40 -7.83 14.33 -3.30
N TYR A 41 -9.00 13.78 -3.57
CA TYR A 41 -9.14 12.39 -3.98
C TYR A 41 -8.59 12.20 -5.40
N VAL A 42 -7.81 11.17 -5.60
CA VAL A 42 -7.21 10.81 -6.88
C VAL A 42 -7.38 9.31 -7.13
N VAL A 43 -7.36 8.91 -8.38
CA VAL A 43 -7.36 7.49 -8.75
C VAL A 43 -6.03 7.18 -9.39
N LEU A 44 -5.25 6.33 -8.73
CA LEU A 44 -3.95 5.91 -9.25
C LEU A 44 -4.13 4.75 -10.24
N PRO A 45 -3.46 4.80 -11.40
CA PRO A 45 -3.44 3.65 -12.30
C PRO A 45 -2.83 2.45 -11.55
N LEU A 46 -3.40 1.27 -11.73
CA LEU A 46 -3.05 0.00 -11.09
C LEU A 46 -3.40 -0.10 -9.60
N LEU A 47 -3.24 0.97 -8.82
CA LEU A 47 -3.46 0.97 -7.36
C LEU A 47 -4.91 1.31 -6.98
N GLY A 48 -5.65 2.01 -7.85
CA GLY A 48 -7.05 2.35 -7.63
C GLY A 48 -7.27 3.61 -6.78
N PRO A 49 -8.32 3.64 -5.94
CA PRO A 49 -8.68 4.80 -5.12
C PRO A 49 -7.55 5.24 -4.21
N SER A 50 -7.29 6.54 -4.14
CA SER A 50 -6.25 7.13 -3.28
C SER A 50 -6.58 8.60 -2.96
N ASN A 51 -5.79 9.21 -2.09
CA ASN A 51 -5.74 10.65 -1.87
C ASN A 51 -4.33 11.15 -2.19
N VAL A 52 -4.15 12.44 -2.41
CA VAL A 52 -2.83 13.01 -2.72
C VAL A 52 -1.81 12.68 -1.64
N ARG A 53 -2.16 12.79 -0.36
CA ARG A 53 -1.28 12.41 0.76
C ARG A 53 -0.83 10.95 0.66
N ASP A 54 -1.78 10.04 0.45
CA ASP A 54 -1.50 8.61 0.39
C ASP A 54 -0.72 8.24 -0.88
N ALA A 55 -0.99 8.91 -2.01
CA ALA A 55 -0.23 8.76 -3.25
C ALA A 55 1.25 9.19 -3.07
N VAL A 56 1.49 10.30 -2.35
CA VAL A 56 2.85 10.73 -1.97
C VAL A 56 3.49 9.69 -1.05
N GLY A 57 2.73 9.17 -0.07
CA GLY A 57 3.16 8.09 0.81
C GLY A 57 3.66 6.88 0.05
N VAL A 58 2.85 6.37 -0.89
CA VAL A 58 3.25 5.25 -1.77
C VAL A 58 4.52 5.57 -2.55
N GLY A 59 4.66 6.80 -3.07
CA GLY A 59 5.89 7.22 -3.76
C GLY A 59 7.12 7.15 -2.85
N VAL A 60 7.02 7.62 -1.62
CA VAL A 60 8.10 7.56 -0.62
C VAL A 60 8.43 6.11 -0.27
N ASP A 61 7.42 5.27 -0.01
CA ASP A 61 7.59 3.85 0.32
C ASP A 61 8.31 3.11 -0.82
N VAL A 62 7.91 3.35 -2.07
CA VAL A 62 8.56 2.74 -3.25
C VAL A 62 10.03 3.17 -3.36
N VAL A 63 10.33 4.46 -3.18
CA VAL A 63 11.71 4.97 -3.25
C VAL A 63 12.54 4.40 -2.11
N ALA A 64 12.03 4.42 -0.88
CA ALA A 64 12.72 3.89 0.29
C ALA A 64 13.01 2.38 0.14
N MET A 65 12.01 1.61 -0.31
CA MET A 65 12.19 0.16 -0.54
C MET A 65 13.18 -0.14 -1.66
N ASN A 66 13.20 0.67 -2.73
CA ASN A 66 14.20 0.49 -3.80
C ASN A 66 15.61 0.79 -3.28
N TRP A 67 15.77 1.85 -2.50
CA TRP A 67 17.07 2.22 -1.92
C TRP A 67 17.59 1.15 -0.96
N ILE A 68 16.74 0.68 -0.03
CA ILE A 68 17.08 -0.42 0.91
C ILE A 68 17.44 -1.69 0.15
N ARG A 69 16.71 -2.01 -0.92
CA ARG A 69 16.96 -3.19 -1.72
C ARG A 69 18.30 -3.13 -2.45
N GLU A 70 18.69 -1.96 -2.95
CA GLU A 70 20.01 -1.79 -3.60
C GLU A 70 21.17 -2.07 -2.66
N GLU A 71 21.05 -1.68 -1.38
CA GLU A 71 22.07 -1.96 -0.37
C GLU A 71 22.13 -3.43 0.07
N ILE A 72 20.97 -4.09 0.17
CA ILE A 72 20.90 -5.46 0.71
C ILE A 72 21.13 -6.51 -0.39
N VAL A 73 20.53 -6.30 -1.58
CA VAL A 73 20.60 -7.26 -2.69
C VAL A 73 20.86 -6.49 -4.00
N PRO A 74 22.12 -6.30 -4.37
CA PRO A 74 22.45 -5.62 -5.62
C PRO A 74 22.04 -6.50 -6.82
N LEU A 75 20.82 -6.31 -7.31
CA LEU A 75 20.30 -6.99 -8.49
C LEU A 75 20.73 -6.26 -9.77
N SER A 76 21.02 -7.02 -10.82
CA SER A 76 21.21 -6.43 -12.15
C SER A 76 19.91 -5.73 -12.61
N THR A 77 20.03 -4.75 -13.50
CA THR A 77 18.91 -3.95 -14.01
C THR A 77 17.78 -4.82 -14.59
N GLU A 78 18.13 -5.92 -15.23
CA GLU A 78 17.16 -6.86 -15.80
C GLU A 78 16.27 -7.50 -14.74
N TRP A 79 16.84 -7.99 -13.65
CA TRP A 79 16.10 -8.57 -12.52
C TRP A 79 15.26 -7.52 -11.78
N ARG A 80 15.72 -6.28 -11.73
CA ARG A 80 14.94 -5.17 -11.14
C ARG A 80 13.67 -4.91 -11.93
N ILE A 81 13.73 -4.92 -13.25
CA ILE A 81 12.55 -4.76 -14.12
C ILE A 81 11.59 -5.93 -13.93
N VAL A 82 12.06 -7.17 -13.97
CA VAL A 82 11.24 -8.37 -13.75
C VAL A 82 10.53 -8.29 -12.40
N TRP A 83 11.27 -7.93 -11.34
CA TRP A 83 10.68 -7.79 -10.00
C TRP A 83 9.61 -6.70 -9.93
N SER A 84 9.85 -5.55 -10.56
CA SER A 84 8.89 -4.45 -10.59
C SER A 84 7.59 -4.83 -11.32
N ILE A 85 7.69 -5.59 -12.39
CA ILE A 85 6.53 -6.10 -13.13
C ILE A 85 5.77 -7.10 -12.27
N LEU A 86 6.45 -8.06 -11.64
CA LEU A 86 5.82 -9.04 -10.75
C LEU A 86 5.12 -8.35 -9.58
N TYR A 87 5.77 -7.36 -8.97
CA TYR A 87 5.18 -6.58 -7.88
C TYR A 87 3.93 -5.81 -8.34
N ALA A 88 3.96 -5.20 -9.53
CA ALA A 88 2.80 -4.50 -10.08
C ALA A 88 1.62 -5.46 -10.35
N ILE A 89 1.91 -6.65 -10.87
CA ILE A 89 0.90 -7.70 -11.09
C ILE A 89 0.32 -8.17 -9.76
N ASP A 90 1.16 -8.50 -8.80
CA ASP A 90 0.76 -8.94 -7.46
C ASP A 90 -0.11 -7.89 -6.77
N THR A 91 0.33 -6.64 -6.76
CA THR A 91 -0.44 -5.51 -6.23
C THR A 91 -1.81 -5.42 -6.89
N ARG A 92 -1.87 -5.55 -8.22
CA ARG A 92 -3.14 -5.50 -8.96
C ARG A 92 -4.07 -6.67 -8.63
N LEU A 93 -3.53 -7.85 -8.41
CA LEU A 93 -4.31 -9.04 -8.03
C LEU A 93 -4.93 -8.91 -6.63
N HIS A 94 -4.23 -8.23 -5.71
CA HIS A 94 -4.71 -8.01 -4.35
C HIS A 94 -5.64 -6.81 -4.21
N VAL A 95 -5.61 -5.86 -5.14
CA VAL A 95 -6.58 -4.75 -5.19
C VAL A 95 -7.92 -5.28 -5.73
N LYS A 96 -8.82 -5.65 -4.82
CA LYS A 96 -10.18 -6.14 -5.13
C LYS A 96 -11.14 -5.03 -5.59
N PHE A 97 -10.63 -3.95 -6.14
CA PHE A 97 -11.45 -2.82 -6.55
C PHE A 97 -11.62 -2.80 -8.07
N LEU A 98 -12.87 -2.85 -8.49
CA LEU A 98 -13.28 -2.66 -9.88
C LEU A 98 -14.41 -1.62 -9.91
N TYR A 99 -14.25 -0.58 -10.72
CA TYR A 99 -15.35 0.34 -11.00
C TYR A 99 -16.49 -0.38 -11.72
N TYR A 100 -17.71 0.11 -11.54
CA TYR A 100 -18.94 -0.40 -12.17
C TYR A 100 -19.46 -1.74 -11.63
N GLN A 101 -19.01 -2.20 -10.48
CA GLN A 101 -19.55 -3.41 -9.86
C GLN A 101 -20.85 -3.18 -9.09
N THR A 102 -21.06 -1.99 -8.56
CA THR A 102 -22.26 -1.68 -7.75
C THR A 102 -23.46 -1.30 -8.60
N GLY A 103 -23.27 -0.97 -9.88
CA GLY A 103 -24.33 -0.49 -10.77
C GLY A 103 -24.96 0.84 -10.31
N SER A 104 -24.37 1.50 -9.33
CA SER A 104 -24.84 2.77 -8.80
C SER A 104 -24.36 3.94 -9.66
N PRO A 105 -25.23 4.89 -10.03
CA PRO A 105 -24.82 6.12 -10.72
C PRO A 105 -23.92 7.03 -9.87
N TRP A 106 -23.87 6.78 -8.56
CA TRP A 106 -23.07 7.52 -7.58
C TRP A 106 -21.84 6.76 -7.09
N GLU A 107 -21.37 5.79 -7.86
CA GLU A 107 -20.28 4.90 -7.47
C GLU A 107 -18.99 5.66 -7.11
N TYR A 108 -18.66 6.71 -7.86
CA TYR A 108 -17.48 7.54 -7.59
C TYR A 108 -17.55 8.19 -6.18
N GLU A 109 -18.67 8.81 -5.84
CA GLU A 109 -18.83 9.47 -4.54
C GLU A 109 -18.86 8.45 -3.39
N LEU A 110 -19.46 7.28 -3.62
CA LEU A 110 -19.49 6.21 -2.66
C LEU A 110 -18.07 5.69 -2.37
N VAL A 111 -17.32 5.38 -3.42
CA VAL A 111 -15.95 4.87 -3.29
C VAL A 111 -15.03 5.91 -2.64
N ARG A 112 -15.13 7.18 -3.05
CA ARG A 112 -14.38 8.28 -2.46
C ARG A 112 -14.65 8.39 -0.95
N THR A 113 -15.91 8.38 -0.55
CA THR A 113 -16.31 8.49 0.85
C THR A 113 -15.82 7.30 1.65
N LEU A 114 -16.07 6.08 1.18
CA LEU A 114 -15.63 4.86 1.86
C LEU A 114 -14.11 4.79 2.00
N TYR A 115 -13.36 5.14 0.97
CA TYR A 115 -11.91 5.16 1.01
C TYR A 115 -11.40 6.17 2.03
N THR A 116 -11.88 7.42 1.97
CA THR A 116 -11.42 8.49 2.86
C THR A 116 -11.75 8.16 4.32
N THR A 117 -12.97 7.70 4.61
CA THR A 117 -13.37 7.32 5.98
C THR A 117 -12.55 6.15 6.51
N LYS A 118 -12.31 5.12 5.68
CA LYS A 118 -11.45 4.00 6.08
C LYS A 118 -10.04 4.49 6.44
N ARG A 119 -9.45 5.36 5.62
CA ARG A 119 -8.09 5.88 5.87
C ARG A 119 -8.00 6.75 7.12
N GLU A 120 -9.03 7.51 7.43
CA GLU A 120 -9.10 8.27 8.69
C GLU A 120 -9.14 7.34 9.90
N LEU A 121 -9.95 6.29 9.86
CA LEU A 121 -10.01 5.27 10.91
C LEU A 121 -8.68 4.51 11.07
N ASP A 122 -7.96 4.25 9.99
CA ASP A 122 -6.64 3.58 10.04
C ASP A 122 -5.56 4.48 10.68
N ILE A 123 -5.69 5.80 10.56
CA ILE A 123 -4.80 6.79 11.20
C ILE A 123 -5.08 6.94 12.69
N GLU A 124 -6.34 6.84 13.10
CA GLU A 124 -6.76 7.01 14.50
C GLU A 124 -6.35 5.82 15.40
N LYS A 125 -6.06 4.66 14.84
CA LYS A 125 -5.58 3.46 15.57
C LYS A 125 -4.14 3.64 16.05
#